data_dd0c21f9a25d28f573d86a7219bf38fd
#
_entry.id   dd0c21f9a25d28f573d86a7219bf38fd
#
_cell.length_a   1.000
_cell.length_b   1.000
_cell.length_c   1.000
_cell.angle_alpha   90.00
_cell.angle_beta   90.00
_cell.angle_gamma   90.00
#
_symmetry.space_group_name_H-M   'P 1'
#
loop_
_entity.id
_entity.type
_entity.pdbx_description
1 polymer ?
#
loop_
_entity_poly.entity_id
_entity_poly.type
_entity_poly.pdbx_seq_one_letter_code
_entity_poly.pdbx_strand_id
1 'polypeptide(L)'
;MRKSECCFQYKKTISDRELEEAYKAVALTEVWQKPVRELSGGMRRRVSILRALLAESDCVIMDEPLRGLDEKTRAKTIDYILKKTEGKTLIFVTHEEKEAVWLKADRTVDILTKH
;
A
#
# COMPACT_ATOMS: atom_id res chain seq x y z
N MET A 1 18.09 -15.31 1.22
CA MET A 1 16.71 -15.09 0.78
C MET A 1 16.44 -13.65 0.51
N ARG A 2 15.79 -13.36 -0.56
CA ARG A 2 15.50 -11.99 -0.87
C ARG A 2 14.31 -11.50 -0.09
N LYS A 3 14.32 -10.19 0.15
CA LYS A 3 13.26 -9.58 0.91
C LYS A 3 11.88 -9.84 0.30
N SER A 4 11.79 -9.84 -1.01
CA SER A 4 10.52 -10.04 -1.65
C SER A 4 9.92 -11.39 -1.30
N GLU A 5 10.75 -12.40 -1.10
CA GLU A 5 10.23 -13.69 -0.74
C GLU A 5 9.65 -13.70 0.64
N CYS A 6 10.22 -12.92 1.54
CA CYS A 6 9.68 -12.82 2.89
C CYS A 6 8.37 -12.06 2.90
N CYS A 7 8.24 -11.06 2.05
CA CYS A 7 7.08 -10.21 2.08
C CYS A 7 5.93 -10.77 1.27
N PHE A 8 6.22 -11.55 0.24
CA PHE A 8 5.18 -11.99 -0.67
C PHE A 8 5.17 -13.50 -0.76
N GLN A 9 4.38 -14.12 0.09
CA GLN A 9 4.24 -15.56 0.06
C GLN A 9 2.91 -15.89 -0.58
N TYR A 10 2.82 -15.69 -1.86
CA TYR A 10 1.58 -15.91 -2.56
C TYR A 10 1.73 -17.01 -3.58
N LYS A 11 0.61 -17.55 -3.99
CA LYS A 11 0.61 -18.54 -5.04
C LYS A 11 1.06 -17.94 -6.36
N LYS A 12 0.73 -16.69 -6.58
CA LYS A 12 1.10 -16.04 -7.82
C LYS A 12 2.57 -15.71 -7.80
N THR A 13 3.26 -15.98 -8.90
CA THR A 13 4.66 -15.63 -9.03
C THR A 13 4.77 -14.20 -9.50
N ILE A 14 5.53 -13.40 -8.77
CA ILE A 14 5.73 -12.01 -9.12
C ILE A 14 7.17 -11.85 -9.57
N SER A 15 7.36 -11.31 -10.77
CA SER A 15 8.70 -11.14 -11.31
C SER A 15 9.43 -10.01 -10.59
N ASP A 16 10.76 -10.06 -10.65
CA ASP A 16 11.55 -8.99 -10.05
C ASP A 16 11.23 -7.65 -10.69
N ARG A 17 10.91 -7.65 -11.96
CA ARG A 17 10.59 -6.42 -12.66
C ARG A 17 9.30 -5.81 -12.11
N GLU A 18 8.31 -6.64 -11.86
CA GLU A 18 7.06 -6.16 -11.29
C GLU A 18 7.29 -5.59 -9.89
N LEU A 19 8.13 -6.25 -9.10
CA LEU A 19 8.44 -5.76 -7.78
C LEU A 19 9.18 -4.45 -7.83
N GLU A 20 10.12 -4.32 -8.74
CA GLU A 20 10.88 -3.09 -8.85
C GLU A 20 9.96 -1.94 -9.25
N GLU A 21 9.07 -2.18 -10.18
CA GLU A 21 8.12 -1.16 -10.61
C GLU A 21 7.19 -0.77 -9.47
N ALA A 22 6.75 -1.75 -8.69
CA ALA A 22 5.87 -1.49 -7.57
C ALA A 22 6.57 -0.63 -6.51
N TYR A 23 7.81 -0.95 -6.19
CA TYR A 23 8.55 -0.17 -5.22
C TYR A 23 8.79 1.24 -5.71
N LYS A 24 9.07 1.37 -6.99
CA LYS A 24 9.27 2.69 -7.57
C LYS A 24 8.00 3.52 -7.50
N ALA A 25 6.85 2.88 -7.69
CA ALA A 25 5.58 3.58 -7.71
C ALA A 25 5.22 4.18 -6.36
N VAL A 26 5.77 3.64 -5.26
CA VAL A 26 5.53 4.20 -3.94
C VAL A 26 6.78 4.83 -3.37
N ALA A 27 7.70 5.25 -4.25
CA ALA A 27 8.91 5.97 -3.86
C ALA A 27 9.86 5.17 -2.98
N LEU A 28 10.01 3.89 -3.27
CA LEU A 28 10.94 3.04 -2.55
C LEU A 28 12.00 2.49 -3.49
N THR A 29 12.40 3.27 -4.47
CA THR A 29 13.27 2.82 -5.55
C THR A 29 14.55 2.16 -5.08
N GLU A 30 15.14 2.67 -4.03
CA GLU A 30 16.45 2.20 -3.62
C GLU A 30 16.43 1.16 -2.52
N VAL A 31 15.24 0.73 -2.10
CA VAL A 31 15.19 -0.16 -0.95
C VAL A 31 14.54 -1.50 -1.23
N TRP A 32 14.19 -1.78 -2.48
CA TRP A 32 13.44 -3.01 -2.74
C TRP A 32 14.24 -4.28 -2.45
N GLN A 33 15.57 -4.17 -2.40
CA GLN A 33 16.40 -5.33 -2.07
C GLN A 33 16.92 -5.32 -0.65
N LYS A 34 16.56 -4.31 0.14
CA LYS A 34 17.03 -4.24 1.52
C LYS A 34 16.19 -5.11 2.42
N PRO A 35 16.76 -5.68 3.46
CA PRO A 35 15.98 -6.42 4.45
C PRO A 35 14.94 -5.51 5.09
N VAL A 36 13.77 -6.07 5.37
CA VAL A 36 12.69 -5.29 5.95
C VAL A 36 13.11 -4.63 7.25
N ARG A 37 13.94 -5.30 8.05
CA ARG A 37 14.34 -4.75 9.34
C ARG A 37 15.18 -3.50 9.22
N GLU A 38 15.72 -3.21 8.03
CA GLU A 38 16.52 -2.01 7.84
C GLU A 38 15.71 -0.83 7.33
N LEU A 39 14.42 -0.98 7.22
CA LEU A 39 13.58 0.07 6.67
C LEU A 39 13.00 0.93 7.78
N SER A 40 12.76 2.20 7.47
CA SER A 40 12.10 3.09 8.41
C SER A 40 10.64 2.65 8.57
N GLY A 41 9.96 3.22 9.55
CA GLY A 41 8.54 2.92 9.75
C GLY A 41 7.70 3.25 8.53
N GLY A 42 7.97 4.40 7.90
CA GLY A 42 7.22 4.77 6.70
C GLY A 42 7.51 3.85 5.53
N MET A 43 8.75 3.42 5.40
CA MET A 43 9.10 2.47 4.35
C MET A 43 8.44 1.13 4.58
N ARG A 44 8.42 0.66 5.82
CA ARG A 44 7.75 -0.61 6.13
C ARG A 44 6.27 -0.54 5.82
N ARG A 45 5.65 0.61 6.12
CA ARG A 45 4.23 0.77 5.84
C ARG A 45 3.98 0.67 4.34
N ARG A 46 4.83 1.31 3.53
CA ARG A 46 4.63 1.24 2.09
C ARG A 46 4.90 -0.15 1.54
N VAL A 47 5.84 -0.89 2.13
CA VAL A 47 6.05 -2.28 1.73
C VAL A 47 4.79 -3.09 2.04
N SER A 48 4.16 -2.84 3.19
CA SER A 48 2.92 -3.54 3.53
C SER A 48 1.81 -3.23 2.55
N ILE A 49 1.75 -2.00 2.08
CA ILE A 49 0.77 -1.61 1.07
C ILE A 49 1.02 -2.42 -0.20
N LEU A 50 2.26 -2.53 -0.62
CA LEU A 50 2.58 -3.29 -1.81
C LEU A 50 2.21 -4.76 -1.66
N ARG A 51 2.45 -5.32 -0.48
CA ARG A 51 2.06 -6.71 -0.25
C ARG A 51 0.57 -6.90 -0.47
N ALA A 52 -0.22 -5.99 0.08
CA ALA A 52 -1.66 -6.10 -0.05
C ALA A 52 -2.10 -5.94 -1.50
N LEU A 53 -1.47 -5.02 -2.22
CA LEU A 53 -1.88 -4.73 -3.58
C LEU A 53 -1.44 -5.78 -4.59
N LEU A 54 -0.32 -6.44 -4.32
CA LEU A 54 0.19 -7.43 -5.26
C LEU A 54 -0.34 -8.83 -4.99
N ALA A 55 -1.02 -9.02 -3.88
CA ALA A 55 -1.62 -10.32 -3.58
C ALA A 55 -2.79 -10.56 -4.52
N GLU A 56 -3.00 -11.83 -4.86
CA GLU A 56 -4.16 -12.18 -5.66
C GLU A 56 -5.35 -12.21 -4.74
N SER A 57 -6.20 -11.21 -4.82
CA SER A 57 -7.37 -11.15 -3.95
C SER A 57 -8.40 -10.23 -4.57
N ASP A 58 -9.64 -10.37 -4.13
CA ASP A 58 -10.72 -9.51 -4.59
C ASP A 58 -10.97 -8.36 -3.63
N CYS A 59 -10.36 -8.41 -2.48
CA CYS A 59 -10.56 -7.38 -1.45
C CYS A 59 -9.23 -7.02 -0.82
N VAL A 60 -8.97 -5.73 -0.71
CA VAL A 60 -7.74 -5.24 -0.11
C VAL A 60 -8.11 -4.40 1.09
N ILE A 61 -7.48 -4.67 2.22
CA ILE A 61 -7.74 -3.95 3.44
C ILE A 61 -6.45 -3.27 3.90
N MET A 62 -6.52 -1.99 4.16
CA MET A 62 -5.37 -1.22 4.58
C MET A 62 -5.69 -0.38 5.80
N ASP A 63 -4.72 -0.21 6.67
CA ASP A 63 -4.87 0.59 7.87
C ASP A 63 -3.98 1.80 7.74
N GLU A 64 -4.59 2.98 7.61
CA GLU A 64 -3.89 4.25 7.51
C GLU A 64 -2.81 4.24 6.44
N PRO A 65 -3.15 3.90 5.22
CA PRO A 65 -2.13 3.69 4.19
C PRO A 65 -1.34 4.95 3.82
N LEU A 66 -1.90 6.11 4.04
CA LEU A 66 -1.23 7.35 3.63
C LEU A 66 -0.62 8.12 4.77
N ARG A 67 -0.63 7.54 5.97
CA ARG A 67 -0.14 8.24 7.14
C ARG A 67 1.35 8.53 7.06
N GLY A 68 1.71 9.76 7.37
CA GLY A 68 3.11 10.12 7.44
C GLY A 68 3.82 10.34 6.13
N LEU A 69 3.11 10.31 5.02
CA LEU A 69 3.74 10.51 3.73
C LEU A 69 3.75 11.99 3.37
N ASP A 70 4.83 12.43 2.76
CA ASP A 70 4.87 13.79 2.25
C ASP A 70 3.97 13.87 1.02
N GLU A 71 3.68 15.08 0.60
CA GLU A 71 2.69 15.29 -0.46
C GLU A 71 3.04 14.56 -1.74
N LYS A 72 4.29 14.61 -2.13
CA LYS A 72 4.73 13.98 -3.37
C LYS A 72 4.62 12.46 -3.32
N THR A 73 5.12 11.88 -2.24
CA THR A 73 5.05 10.44 -2.07
C THR A 73 3.62 9.97 -1.92
N ARG A 74 2.80 10.77 -1.24
CA ARG A 74 1.40 10.43 -1.06
C ARG A 74 0.68 10.38 -2.39
N ALA A 75 0.93 11.35 -3.27
CA ALA A 75 0.28 11.37 -4.57
C ALA A 75 0.63 10.12 -5.37
N LYS A 76 1.90 9.73 -5.35
CA LYS A 76 2.30 8.53 -6.06
C LYS A 76 1.65 7.29 -5.49
N THR A 77 1.58 7.22 -4.17
CA THR A 77 1.00 6.06 -3.50
C THR A 77 -0.50 5.96 -3.81
N ILE A 78 -1.19 7.09 -3.81
CA ILE A 78 -2.61 7.11 -4.13
C ILE A 78 -2.84 6.58 -5.54
N ASP A 79 -2.06 7.08 -6.49
CA ASP A 79 -2.21 6.64 -7.88
C ASP A 79 -2.01 5.14 -8.00
N TYR A 80 -1.02 4.62 -7.31
CA TYR A 80 -0.73 3.20 -7.39
C TYR A 80 -1.84 2.37 -6.74
N ILE A 81 -2.35 2.83 -5.58
CA ILE A 81 -3.44 2.14 -4.91
C ILE A 81 -4.66 2.09 -5.81
N LEU A 82 -5.03 3.21 -6.41
CA LEU A 82 -6.21 3.25 -7.26
C LEU A 82 -6.05 2.36 -8.48
N LYS A 83 -4.87 2.36 -9.05
CA LYS A 83 -4.61 1.54 -10.22
C LYS A 83 -4.71 0.05 -9.89
N LYS A 84 -4.13 -0.35 -8.78
CA LYS A 84 -4.07 -1.77 -8.43
C LYS A 84 -5.35 -2.31 -7.82
N THR A 85 -6.23 -1.44 -7.35
CA THR A 85 -7.50 -1.89 -6.78
C THR A 85 -8.65 -1.76 -7.76
N GLU A 86 -8.35 -1.43 -9.00
CA GLU A 86 -9.39 -1.34 -10.02
C GLU A 86 -10.06 -2.70 -10.15
N GLY A 87 -11.37 -2.72 -10.03
CA GLY A 87 -12.11 -3.97 -10.09
C GLY A 87 -12.12 -4.76 -8.79
N LYS A 88 -11.50 -4.24 -7.74
CA LYS A 88 -11.47 -4.91 -6.46
C LYS A 88 -12.16 -4.06 -5.42
N THR A 89 -12.45 -4.67 -4.28
CA THR A 89 -12.99 -3.93 -3.15
C THR A 89 -11.83 -3.44 -2.30
N LEU A 90 -11.80 -2.13 -2.04
CA LEU A 90 -10.77 -1.55 -1.20
C LEU A 90 -11.41 -1.03 0.07
N ILE A 91 -10.93 -1.50 1.20
CA ILE A 91 -11.38 -1.04 2.50
C ILE A 91 -10.17 -0.43 3.20
N PHE A 92 -10.29 0.79 3.68
CA PHE A 92 -9.18 1.38 4.41
C PHE A 92 -9.68 2.17 5.60
N VAL A 93 -8.85 2.21 6.63
CA VAL A 93 -9.15 2.94 7.84
C VAL A 93 -8.31 4.20 7.84
N THR A 94 -8.91 5.32 8.18
CA THR A 94 -8.18 6.57 8.24
C THR A 94 -8.80 7.48 9.27
N HIS A 95 -8.00 8.41 9.76
CA HIS A 95 -8.49 9.44 10.68
C HIS A 95 -8.73 10.75 9.96
N GLU A 96 -8.49 10.81 8.66
CA GLU A 96 -8.65 12.04 7.90
C GLU A 96 -9.68 11.87 6.81
N GLU A 97 -10.70 12.68 6.87
CA GLU A 97 -11.79 12.57 5.90
C GLU A 97 -11.34 12.84 4.47
N LYS A 98 -10.33 13.68 4.31
CA LYS A 98 -9.88 14.01 2.97
C LYS A 98 -9.27 12.80 2.25
N GLU A 99 -8.80 11.81 2.99
CA GLU A 99 -8.26 10.62 2.37
C GLU A 99 -9.33 9.81 1.67
N ALA A 100 -10.57 9.87 2.18
CA ALA A 100 -11.67 9.21 1.52
C ALA A 100 -11.90 9.79 0.14
N VAL A 101 -11.74 11.10 0.03
CA VAL A 101 -11.89 11.77 -1.26
C VAL A 101 -10.73 11.41 -2.18
N TRP A 102 -9.52 11.43 -1.66
CA TRP A 102 -8.34 11.12 -2.47
C TRP A 102 -8.41 9.69 -3.02
N LEU A 103 -8.87 8.76 -2.21
CA LEU A 103 -8.95 7.36 -2.63
C LEU A 103 -10.29 7.02 -3.25
N LYS A 104 -11.11 8.04 -3.51
CA LYS A 104 -12.38 7.89 -4.22
C LYS A 104 -13.30 6.87 -3.58
N ALA A 105 -13.43 6.96 -2.25
CA ALA A 105 -14.30 6.03 -1.53
C ALA A 105 -15.75 6.22 -1.95
N ASP A 106 -16.42 5.11 -2.21
CA ASP A 106 -17.84 5.16 -2.54
C ASP A 106 -18.69 5.31 -1.30
N ARG A 107 -18.16 4.93 -0.17
CA ARG A 107 -18.92 4.87 1.04
C ARG A 107 -18.01 5.04 2.23
N THR A 108 -18.46 5.77 3.23
CA THR A 108 -17.68 6.00 4.44
C THR A 108 -18.51 5.64 5.65
N VAL A 109 -17.92 4.92 6.57
CA VAL A 109 -18.56 4.56 7.81
C VAL A 109 -17.76 5.16 8.95
N ASP A 110 -18.45 5.93 9.79
CA ASP A 110 -17.79 6.55 10.93
C ASP A 110 -18.00 5.66 12.13
N ILE A 111 -16.96 4.95 12.52
CA ILE A 111 -17.08 4.04 13.64
C ILE A 111 -16.64 4.68 14.94
N LEU A 112 -16.38 5.96 14.93
CA LEU A 112 -15.99 6.61 16.11
C LEU A 112 -17.08 6.62 17.09
N THR A 113 -16.84 6.22 18.24
CA THR A 113 -17.85 6.31 19.18
C THR A 113 -17.44 7.37 20.08
N LYS A 114 -18.33 7.92 20.70
CA LYS A 114 -18.08 8.81 21.50
C LYS A 114 -17.76 8.30 22.65
N HIS A 115 -17.15 8.65 23.26
CA HIS A 115 -16.83 8.12 24.52
C HIS A 115 -16.75 9.17 25.53
#